data_2ffc584875a1d55a7684eae06acf62b7
#
_entry.id   2ffc584875a1d55a7684eae06acf62b7
#
_cell.length_a   1.000
_cell.length_b   1.000
_cell.length_c   1.000
_cell.angle_alpha   90.00
_cell.angle_beta   90.00
_cell.angle_gamma   90.00
#
_symmetry.space_group_name_H-M   'P 1'
#
loop_
_entity.id
_entity.type
_entity.pdbx_description
1 polymer ?
#
loop_
_entity_poly.entity_id
_entity_poly.type
_entity_poly.pdbx_seq_one_letter_code
_entity_poly.pdbx_strand_id
1 'polypeptide(L)'
;MTSIKRLLVCGGTGFLGRKICETAVAHGWEVTSLSRSGRNAFKGPLPSWAEKVKFERFDIMQASPSDVRPWVDSADAVVYSLGILLESNYYKTFVSSSNPFEGASKVVQKWNRNPLKHGIEDEVTYENMNRDLAIKLANETSKSDGVKPFVYISAAGGFPLIPQAYFKTKEQAEMAIGQMPSLRAIFLRPGFMFDPSRPMSMYMALGLKTVGSVNSLLGGNAPLISYKALKPITTSVVAAAAVQALADETVSGVIDRESLVKLATEASRST
;
A
#
# COMPACT_ATOMS: atom_id res chain seq x y z
N MET A 1 -21.59 24.26 -1.09
CA MET A 1 -21.10 23.36 -2.19
C MET A 1 -19.82 22.74 -1.67
N THR A 2 -19.82 21.46 -1.36
CA THR A 2 -18.60 20.74 -1.01
C THR A 2 -17.67 20.76 -2.23
N SER A 3 -16.51 21.35 -2.08
CA SER A 3 -15.46 21.38 -3.10
C SER A 3 -15.13 19.93 -3.48
N ILE A 4 -15.16 19.61 -4.78
CA ILE A 4 -14.73 18.31 -5.31
C ILE A 4 -13.28 18.12 -4.90
N LYS A 5 -12.99 17.06 -4.18
CA LYS A 5 -11.63 16.75 -3.73
C LYS A 5 -10.88 15.97 -4.82
N ARG A 6 -9.68 16.42 -5.14
CA ARG A 6 -8.79 15.81 -6.15
C ARG A 6 -7.75 14.94 -5.46
N LEU A 7 -7.75 13.66 -5.76
CA LEU A 7 -6.84 12.68 -5.15
C LEU A 7 -5.80 12.22 -6.15
N LEU A 8 -4.53 12.34 -5.79
CA LEU A 8 -3.41 11.73 -6.48
C LEU A 8 -3.05 10.39 -5.83
N VAL A 9 -3.09 9.29 -6.58
CA VAL A 9 -2.68 7.96 -6.09
C VAL A 9 -1.45 7.48 -6.84
N CYS A 10 -0.30 7.52 -6.19
CA CYS A 10 0.91 6.93 -6.72
C CYS A 10 0.89 5.41 -6.48
N GLY A 11 0.78 4.63 -7.57
CA GLY A 11 0.57 3.18 -7.50
C GLY A 11 -0.89 2.73 -7.59
N GLY A 12 -1.80 3.56 -8.15
CA GLY A 12 -3.23 3.27 -8.22
C GLY A 12 -3.62 2.06 -9.08
N THR A 13 -2.71 1.48 -9.86
CA THR A 13 -2.93 0.19 -10.56
C THR A 13 -2.49 -1.02 -9.75
N GLY A 14 -1.90 -0.80 -8.57
CA GLY A 14 -1.42 -1.84 -7.66
C GLY A 14 -2.53 -2.55 -6.89
N PHE A 15 -2.14 -3.50 -6.03
CA PHE A 15 -3.04 -4.35 -5.24
C PHE A 15 -4.00 -3.55 -4.35
N LEU A 16 -3.48 -2.67 -3.51
CA LEU A 16 -4.27 -1.78 -2.66
C LEU A 16 -4.70 -0.52 -3.42
N GLY A 17 -3.82 0.03 -4.28
CA GLY A 17 -4.07 1.28 -4.98
C GLY A 17 -5.35 1.27 -5.82
N ARG A 18 -5.66 0.15 -6.50
CA ARG A 18 -6.94 -0.01 -7.24
C ARG A 18 -8.14 0.16 -6.33
N LYS A 19 -8.08 -0.44 -5.15
CA LYS A 19 -9.20 -0.38 -4.19
C LYS A 19 -9.34 1.02 -3.59
N ILE A 20 -8.22 1.74 -3.38
CA ILE A 20 -8.25 3.15 -2.97
C ILE A 20 -8.89 4.02 -4.07
N CYS A 21 -8.50 3.85 -5.33
CA CYS A 21 -9.11 4.58 -6.45
C CYS A 21 -10.62 4.31 -6.55
N GLU A 22 -11.02 3.04 -6.48
CA GLU A 22 -12.44 2.62 -6.51
C GLU A 22 -13.23 3.28 -5.37
N THR A 23 -12.71 3.21 -4.15
CA THR A 23 -13.37 3.78 -2.97
C THR A 23 -13.46 5.30 -3.06
N ALA A 24 -12.40 5.99 -3.48
CA ALA A 24 -12.40 7.45 -3.62
C ALA A 24 -13.41 7.92 -4.67
N VAL A 25 -13.50 7.23 -5.83
CA VAL A 25 -14.51 7.50 -6.86
C VAL A 25 -15.92 7.31 -6.33
N ALA A 26 -16.17 6.26 -5.53
CA ALA A 26 -17.46 6.02 -4.90
C ALA A 26 -17.86 7.14 -3.92
N HIS A 27 -16.89 7.82 -3.32
CA HIS A 27 -17.10 8.99 -2.45
C HIS A 27 -17.08 10.34 -3.22
N GLY A 28 -17.15 10.30 -4.54
CA GLY A 28 -17.26 11.51 -5.38
C GLY A 28 -15.95 12.29 -5.57
N TRP A 29 -14.79 11.68 -5.32
CA TRP A 29 -13.50 12.32 -5.56
C TRP A 29 -13.08 12.18 -7.02
N GLU A 30 -12.43 13.21 -7.55
CA GLU A 30 -11.69 13.13 -8.81
C GLU A 30 -10.35 12.44 -8.55
N VAL A 31 -10.07 11.33 -9.24
CA VAL A 31 -8.89 10.51 -8.97
C VAL A 31 -7.94 10.49 -10.16
N THR A 32 -6.69 10.88 -9.91
CA THR A 32 -5.56 10.66 -10.84
C THR A 32 -4.66 9.57 -10.28
N SER A 33 -4.39 8.56 -11.09
CA SER A 33 -3.55 7.41 -10.74
C SER A 33 -2.25 7.45 -11.55
N LEU A 34 -1.10 7.56 -10.87
CA LEU A 34 0.21 7.45 -11.49
C LEU A 34 0.75 6.03 -11.36
N SER A 35 1.14 5.43 -12.47
CA SER A 35 1.81 4.12 -12.48
C SER A 35 2.55 3.88 -13.79
N ARG A 36 3.55 2.97 -13.78
CA ARG A 36 4.32 2.60 -14.97
C ARG A 36 3.46 2.02 -16.09
N SER A 37 2.42 1.31 -15.76
CA SER A 37 1.50 0.68 -16.73
C SER A 37 0.34 1.57 -17.14
N GLY A 38 0.00 2.60 -16.36
CA GLY A 38 -1.18 3.43 -16.63
C GLY A 38 -2.44 2.59 -16.86
N ARG A 39 -3.25 2.98 -17.83
CA ARG A 39 -4.47 2.26 -18.23
C ARG A 39 -4.19 0.82 -18.71
N ASN A 40 -3.01 0.54 -19.24
CA ASN A 40 -2.63 -0.79 -19.75
C ASN A 40 -2.53 -1.87 -18.65
N ALA A 41 -2.64 -1.47 -17.36
CA ALA A 41 -2.75 -2.42 -16.27
C ALA A 41 -4.05 -3.26 -16.28
N PHE A 42 -5.06 -2.82 -17.04
CA PHE A 42 -6.34 -3.51 -17.17
C PHE A 42 -6.36 -4.31 -18.47
N LYS A 43 -6.62 -5.61 -18.35
CA LYS A 43 -6.84 -6.51 -19.49
C LYS A 43 -8.35 -6.57 -19.75
N GLY A 44 -8.79 -6.05 -20.88
CA GLY A 44 -10.20 -6.01 -21.26
C GLY A 44 -10.93 -4.70 -20.90
N PRO A 45 -12.27 -4.71 -20.88
CA PRO A 45 -13.06 -3.52 -20.58
C PRO A 45 -12.81 -3.03 -19.16
N LEU A 46 -12.81 -1.72 -18.96
CA LEU A 46 -12.66 -1.13 -17.63
C LEU A 46 -13.91 -1.38 -16.80
N PRO A 47 -13.78 -1.66 -15.50
CA PRO A 47 -14.90 -1.58 -14.58
C PRO A 47 -15.39 -0.12 -14.49
N SER A 48 -16.67 0.08 -14.23
CA SER A 48 -17.35 1.40 -14.25
C SER A 48 -16.66 2.47 -13.40
N TRP A 49 -16.10 2.08 -12.23
CA TRP A 49 -15.35 3.00 -11.40
C TRP A 49 -14.03 3.46 -12.05
N ALA A 50 -13.38 2.56 -12.80
CA ALA A 50 -12.10 2.86 -13.43
C ALA A 50 -12.22 3.79 -14.64
N GLU A 51 -13.41 3.87 -15.26
CA GLU A 51 -13.71 4.85 -16.32
C GLU A 51 -13.67 6.30 -15.79
N LYS A 52 -13.91 6.48 -14.49
CA LYS A 52 -13.89 7.77 -13.80
C LYS A 52 -12.51 8.15 -13.25
N VAL A 53 -11.50 7.30 -13.43
CA VAL A 53 -10.13 7.53 -12.96
C VAL A 53 -9.23 7.93 -14.11
N LYS A 54 -8.48 9.01 -13.93
CA LYS A 54 -7.43 9.41 -14.87
C LYS A 54 -6.17 8.56 -14.63
N PHE A 55 -5.99 7.51 -15.44
CA PHE A 55 -4.79 6.66 -15.36
C PHE A 55 -3.67 7.21 -16.23
N GLU A 56 -2.63 7.72 -15.61
CA GLU A 56 -1.45 8.26 -16.27
C GLU A 56 -0.28 7.27 -16.22
N ARG A 57 0.41 7.14 -17.34
CA ARG A 57 1.66 6.37 -17.39
C ARG A 57 2.80 7.25 -16.91
N PHE A 58 3.32 6.92 -15.73
CA PHE A 58 4.35 7.70 -15.07
C PHE A 58 5.29 6.79 -14.27
N ASP A 59 6.60 6.91 -14.50
CA ASP A 59 7.60 6.20 -13.73
C ASP A 59 8.26 7.15 -12.72
N ILE A 60 7.81 7.07 -11.48
CA ILE A 60 8.33 7.92 -10.41
C ILE A 60 9.81 7.64 -10.08
N MET A 61 10.34 6.46 -10.44
CA MET A 61 11.75 6.14 -10.23
C MET A 61 12.64 6.99 -11.13
N GLN A 62 12.24 7.15 -12.39
CA GLN A 62 12.98 7.90 -13.39
C GLN A 62 12.65 9.40 -13.42
N ALA A 63 11.51 9.78 -12.82
CA ALA A 63 11.04 11.15 -12.83
C ALA A 63 11.94 12.08 -12.00
N SER A 64 12.18 13.28 -12.49
CA SER A 64 12.78 14.35 -11.69
C SER A 64 11.76 14.98 -10.72
N PRO A 65 12.17 15.76 -9.72
CA PRO A 65 11.26 16.53 -8.89
C PRO A 65 10.32 17.44 -9.70
N SER A 66 10.82 18.06 -10.77
CA SER A 66 10.03 18.92 -11.66
C SER A 66 8.93 18.17 -12.42
N ASP A 67 9.14 16.88 -12.72
CA ASP A 67 8.13 16.05 -13.38
C ASP A 67 6.99 15.64 -12.42
N VAL A 68 7.30 15.53 -11.12
CA VAL A 68 6.33 15.18 -10.07
C VAL A 68 5.46 16.38 -9.70
N ARG A 69 6.04 17.59 -9.70
CA ARG A 69 5.43 18.83 -9.20
C ARG A 69 4.04 19.12 -9.77
N PRO A 70 3.79 19.08 -11.09
CA PRO A 70 2.46 19.39 -11.64
C PRO A 70 1.36 18.47 -11.11
N TRP A 71 1.69 17.22 -10.79
CA TRP A 71 0.74 16.25 -10.27
C TRP A 71 0.35 16.55 -8.82
N VAL A 72 1.34 16.87 -7.97
CA VAL A 72 1.05 17.17 -6.56
C VAL A 72 0.40 18.54 -6.39
N ASP A 73 0.74 19.53 -7.21
CA ASP A 73 0.12 20.85 -7.17
C ASP A 73 -1.36 20.82 -7.61
N SER A 74 -1.71 19.93 -8.55
CA SER A 74 -3.09 19.76 -9.01
C SER A 74 -3.96 18.96 -8.05
N ALA A 75 -3.40 18.33 -7.02
CA ALA A 75 -4.12 17.46 -6.08
C ALA A 75 -4.38 18.16 -4.74
N ASP A 76 -5.52 17.84 -4.12
CA ASP A 76 -5.86 18.29 -2.77
C ASP A 76 -5.36 17.29 -1.72
N ALA A 77 -5.13 16.04 -2.12
CA ALA A 77 -4.61 14.97 -1.26
C ALA A 77 -3.74 13.99 -2.06
N VAL A 78 -2.78 13.35 -1.41
CA VAL A 78 -1.84 12.42 -2.04
C VAL A 78 -1.80 11.09 -1.29
N VAL A 79 -1.80 9.99 -2.03
CA VAL A 79 -1.60 8.63 -1.49
C VAL A 79 -0.39 7.99 -2.16
N TYR A 80 0.57 7.56 -1.36
CA TYR A 80 1.67 6.71 -1.79
C TYR A 80 1.34 5.24 -1.48
N SER A 81 0.97 4.50 -2.51
CA SER A 81 0.58 3.08 -2.45
C SER A 81 1.56 2.16 -3.18
N LEU A 82 2.75 2.67 -3.54
CA LEU A 82 3.83 1.84 -4.04
C LEU A 82 4.52 1.13 -2.89
N GLY A 83 5.10 -0.02 -3.20
CA GLY A 83 5.89 -0.80 -2.27
C GLY A 83 6.09 -2.22 -2.77
N ILE A 84 7.16 -2.83 -2.31
CA ILE A 84 7.47 -4.23 -2.59
C ILE A 84 7.54 -4.99 -1.27
N LEU A 85 7.02 -6.21 -1.25
CA LEU A 85 7.11 -7.10 -0.11
C LEU A 85 8.36 -7.99 -0.18
N LEU A 86 8.83 -8.28 -1.38
CA LEU A 86 10.02 -9.09 -1.66
C LEU A 86 10.84 -8.45 -2.79
N GLU A 87 12.14 -8.38 -2.61
CA GLU A 87 13.11 -7.77 -3.55
C GLU A 87 13.48 -8.67 -4.73
N SER A 88 12.63 -9.55 -5.18
CA SER A 88 12.97 -10.42 -6.30
C SER A 88 11.77 -10.70 -7.19
N ASN A 89 12.03 -11.09 -8.45
CA ASN A 89 11.03 -11.60 -9.39
C ASN A 89 10.24 -12.81 -8.89
N TYR A 90 10.63 -13.38 -7.75
CA TYR A 90 9.97 -14.49 -7.09
C TYR A 90 8.55 -14.14 -6.62
N TYR A 91 8.29 -12.87 -6.26
CA TYR A 91 6.95 -12.41 -5.91
C TYR A 91 5.97 -12.56 -7.07
N LYS A 92 6.39 -12.21 -8.30
CA LYS A 92 5.55 -12.37 -9.50
C LYS A 92 5.22 -13.84 -9.75
N THR A 93 6.20 -14.73 -9.58
CA THR A 93 6.03 -16.17 -9.73
C THR A 93 5.14 -16.76 -8.63
N PHE A 94 5.28 -16.29 -7.40
CA PHE A 94 4.47 -16.73 -6.26
C PHE A 94 3.02 -16.27 -6.38
N VAL A 95 2.79 -15.01 -6.73
CA VAL A 95 1.43 -14.43 -6.85
C VAL A 95 0.71 -14.88 -8.12
N SER A 96 1.44 -15.26 -9.18
CA SER A 96 0.88 -15.73 -10.45
C SER A 96 0.71 -17.24 -10.53
N SER A 97 1.23 -18.02 -9.57
CA SER A 97 1.06 -19.48 -9.57
C SER A 97 -0.35 -19.86 -9.15
N SER A 98 -0.96 -20.75 -9.91
CA SER A 98 -2.30 -21.31 -9.65
C SER A 98 -2.29 -22.34 -8.50
N ASN A 99 -1.10 -22.78 -8.05
CA ASN A 99 -0.92 -23.77 -6.99
C ASN A 99 -0.05 -23.21 -5.85
N PRO A 100 -0.62 -23.00 -4.62
CA PRO A 100 0.07 -22.40 -3.47
C PRO A 100 1.31 -23.18 -3.01
N PHE A 101 1.26 -24.51 -3.08
CA PHE A 101 2.37 -25.39 -2.64
C PHE A 101 3.56 -25.39 -3.61
N GLU A 102 3.30 -25.34 -4.92
CA GLU A 102 4.36 -25.18 -5.92
C GLU A 102 5.00 -23.78 -5.87
N GLY A 103 4.18 -22.74 -5.67
CA GLY A 103 4.68 -21.38 -5.50
C GLY A 103 5.62 -21.26 -4.31
N ALA A 104 5.22 -21.78 -3.15
CA ALA A 104 6.01 -21.76 -1.93
C ALA A 104 7.31 -22.57 -2.05
N SER A 105 7.27 -23.77 -2.62
CA SER A 105 8.47 -24.62 -2.80
C SER A 105 9.47 -24.01 -3.78
N LYS A 106 9.01 -23.40 -4.87
CA LYS A 106 9.89 -22.69 -5.83
C LYS A 106 10.52 -21.42 -5.22
N VAL A 107 9.81 -20.72 -4.34
CA VAL A 107 10.36 -19.57 -3.62
C VAL A 107 11.44 -20.01 -2.63
N VAL A 108 11.20 -21.06 -1.83
CA VAL A 108 12.17 -21.59 -0.85
C VAL A 108 13.41 -22.18 -1.54
N GLN A 109 13.24 -22.92 -2.65
CA GLN A 109 14.39 -23.48 -3.40
C GLN A 109 15.25 -22.40 -4.06
N LYS A 110 14.66 -21.31 -4.52
CA LYS A 110 15.40 -20.18 -5.11
C LYS A 110 16.01 -19.25 -4.07
N TRP A 111 15.45 -19.15 -2.87
CA TRP A 111 16.02 -18.39 -1.75
C TRP A 111 17.42 -18.92 -1.37
N ASN A 112 17.64 -20.23 -1.53
CA ASN A 112 18.94 -20.85 -1.27
C ASN A 112 19.96 -20.74 -2.43
N ARG A 113 19.62 -20.09 -3.54
CA ARG A 113 20.54 -19.87 -4.66
C ARG A 113 20.97 -18.39 -4.73
N ASN A 114 22.18 -18.16 -4.23
CA ASN A 114 23.09 -17.01 -4.35
C ASN A 114 22.52 -15.68 -4.93
N PRO A 115 22.46 -14.62 -4.12
CA PRO A 115 21.90 -13.30 -4.50
C PRO A 115 22.80 -12.42 -5.38
N LEU A 116 23.95 -12.93 -5.89
CA LEU A 116 24.99 -12.11 -6.52
C LEU A 116 25.01 -12.15 -8.07
N LYS A 117 23.87 -12.27 -8.75
CA LYS A 117 23.82 -12.02 -10.22
C LYS A 117 22.81 -10.94 -10.53
N HIS A 118 23.30 -9.73 -10.64
CA HIS A 118 22.54 -8.51 -10.88
C HIS A 118 22.69 -8.00 -12.31
N GLY A 119 21.57 -7.71 -12.96
CA GLY A 119 21.39 -6.84 -14.11
C GLY A 119 20.33 -5.82 -13.71
N ILE A 120 19.82 -5.00 -14.57
CA ILE A 120 18.85 -3.87 -14.44
C ILE A 120 17.79 -3.95 -13.31
N GLU A 121 17.78 -5.02 -12.50
CA GLU A 121 16.92 -5.26 -11.33
C GLU A 121 17.41 -4.55 -10.05
N ASP A 122 18.60 -3.94 -10.06
CA ASP A 122 19.23 -3.30 -8.89
C ASP A 122 18.51 -2.04 -8.40
N GLU A 123 17.55 -1.52 -9.16
CA GLU A 123 16.78 -0.32 -8.77
C GLU A 123 15.55 -0.65 -7.91
N VAL A 124 15.08 -1.89 -7.88
CA VAL A 124 13.86 -2.30 -7.16
C VAL A 124 14.21 -2.90 -5.80
N THR A 125 14.71 -2.06 -4.91
CA THR A 125 15.07 -2.41 -3.52
C THR A 125 14.00 -1.92 -2.53
N TYR A 126 14.06 -2.39 -1.28
CA TYR A 126 13.21 -1.85 -0.21
C TYR A 126 13.49 -0.38 0.04
N GLU A 127 14.77 0.02 0.01
CA GLU A 127 15.19 1.39 0.18
C GLU A 127 14.53 2.29 -0.87
N ASN A 128 14.69 1.95 -2.15
CA ASN A 128 14.15 2.76 -3.24
C ASN A 128 12.62 2.79 -3.20
N MET A 129 11.97 1.62 -3.19
CA MET A 129 10.52 1.53 -3.37
C MET A 129 9.71 1.88 -2.13
N ASN A 130 10.20 1.51 -0.94
CA ASN A 130 9.44 1.70 0.30
C ASN A 130 9.84 2.98 1.04
N ARG A 131 11.03 3.55 0.82
CA ARG A 131 11.53 4.72 1.52
C ARG A 131 11.75 5.92 0.59
N ASP A 132 12.71 5.81 -0.33
CA ASP A 132 13.26 6.98 -1.03
C ASP A 132 12.23 7.62 -1.98
N LEU A 133 11.48 6.81 -2.72
CA LEU A 133 10.42 7.32 -3.59
C LEU A 133 9.24 7.90 -2.80
N ALA A 134 8.93 7.34 -1.63
CA ALA A 134 7.89 7.90 -0.75
C ALA A 134 8.31 9.27 -0.22
N ILE A 135 9.57 9.39 0.26
CA ILE A 135 10.14 10.66 0.72
C ILE A 135 10.21 11.68 -0.41
N LYS A 136 10.62 11.26 -1.62
CA LYS A 136 10.65 12.11 -2.81
C LYS A 136 9.27 12.70 -3.11
N LEU A 137 8.23 11.87 -3.16
CA LEU A 137 6.86 12.34 -3.40
C LEU A 137 6.37 13.26 -2.29
N ALA A 138 6.63 12.91 -1.03
CA ALA A 138 6.28 13.70 0.13
C ALA A 138 6.98 15.07 0.12
N ASN A 139 8.28 15.12 -0.21
CA ASN A 139 9.03 16.37 -0.35
C ASN A 139 8.43 17.30 -1.41
N GLU A 140 8.04 16.76 -2.58
CA GLU A 140 7.40 17.59 -3.59
C GLU A 140 6.00 18.03 -3.15
N THR A 141 5.25 17.18 -2.46
CA THR A 141 3.95 17.54 -1.88
C THR A 141 4.07 18.61 -0.82
N SER A 142 5.10 18.57 0.04
CA SER A 142 5.31 19.56 1.11
C SER A 142 5.67 20.96 0.61
N LYS A 143 6.09 21.09 -0.64
CA LYS A 143 6.39 22.38 -1.30
C LYS A 143 5.16 23.02 -1.96
N SER A 144 4.03 22.31 -2.03
CA SER A 144 2.77 22.87 -2.52
C SER A 144 2.14 23.82 -1.51
N ASP A 145 1.24 24.69 -1.97
CA ASP A 145 0.55 25.63 -1.10
C ASP A 145 -0.36 24.92 -0.07
N GLY A 146 -0.30 25.37 1.16
CA GLY A 146 -1.10 24.87 2.28
C GLY A 146 -0.60 23.55 2.85
N VAL A 147 -1.30 23.07 3.89
CA VAL A 147 -1.03 21.77 4.52
C VAL A 147 -1.82 20.70 3.80
N LYS A 148 -1.12 19.81 3.05
CA LYS A 148 -1.76 18.72 2.31
C LYS A 148 -1.77 17.41 3.08
N PRO A 149 -2.91 16.67 3.07
CA PRO A 149 -2.95 15.31 3.58
C PRO A 149 -2.14 14.37 2.66
N PHE A 150 -1.23 13.63 3.28
CA PHE A 150 -0.37 12.65 2.62
C PHE A 150 -0.51 11.29 3.31
N VAL A 151 -1.10 10.31 2.62
CA VAL A 151 -1.21 8.94 3.11
C VAL A 151 -0.04 8.11 2.60
N TYR A 152 0.69 7.51 3.53
CA TYR A 152 1.70 6.51 3.23
C TYR A 152 1.24 5.13 3.70
N ILE A 153 1.28 4.15 2.79
CA ILE A 153 0.96 2.76 3.13
C ILE A 153 2.19 2.11 3.72
N SER A 154 2.22 2.06 5.03
CA SER A 154 3.26 1.45 5.83
C SER A 154 2.95 -0.03 6.14
N ALA A 155 3.52 -0.58 7.20
CA ALA A 155 3.28 -1.96 7.61
C ALA A 155 3.31 -2.11 9.12
N ALA A 156 2.45 -2.97 9.66
CA ALA A 156 2.59 -3.45 11.02
C ALA A 156 3.78 -4.42 11.10
N GLY A 157 4.67 -4.21 12.08
CA GLY A 157 5.82 -5.09 12.31
C GLY A 157 5.43 -6.46 12.85
N GLY A 158 6.41 -7.38 12.89
CA GLY A 158 6.27 -8.66 13.63
C GLY A 158 5.82 -9.86 12.79
N PHE A 159 5.93 -9.82 11.47
CA PHE A 159 5.68 -11.00 10.64
C PHE A 159 7.00 -11.76 10.37
N PRO A 160 7.16 -12.98 10.91
CA PRO A 160 8.45 -13.67 10.94
C PRO A 160 9.02 -14.10 9.57
N LEU A 161 8.16 -14.16 8.53
CA LEU A 161 8.57 -14.54 7.18
C LEU A 161 8.92 -13.33 6.30
N ILE A 162 8.79 -12.10 6.82
CA ILE A 162 9.15 -10.89 6.09
C ILE A 162 10.47 -10.36 6.61
N PRO A 163 11.46 -10.07 5.74
CA PRO A 163 12.74 -9.52 6.15
C PRO A 163 12.59 -8.24 6.98
N GLN A 164 13.42 -8.09 8.01
CA GLN A 164 13.37 -6.89 8.86
C GLN A 164 13.70 -5.61 8.08
N ALA A 165 14.48 -5.69 7.02
CA ALA A 165 14.78 -4.58 6.12
C ALA A 165 13.51 -3.94 5.55
N TYR A 166 12.48 -4.74 5.24
CA TYR A 166 11.17 -4.24 4.78
C TYR A 166 10.50 -3.31 5.81
N PHE A 167 10.48 -3.72 7.09
CA PHE A 167 9.85 -2.91 8.15
C PHE A 167 10.70 -1.69 8.47
N LYS A 168 12.03 -1.86 8.53
CA LYS A 168 12.97 -0.77 8.82
C LYS A 168 12.90 0.35 7.77
N THR A 169 12.84 0.01 6.50
CA THR A 169 12.74 1.02 5.42
C THR A 169 11.41 1.78 5.48
N LYS A 170 10.32 1.10 5.83
CA LYS A 170 9.02 1.76 6.03
C LYS A 170 8.99 2.68 7.25
N GLU A 171 9.59 2.27 8.35
CA GLU A 171 9.72 3.10 9.55
C GLU A 171 10.59 4.34 9.29
N GLN A 172 11.69 4.18 8.55
CA GLN A 172 12.52 5.31 8.12
C GLN A 172 11.75 6.31 7.26
N ALA A 173 10.89 5.82 6.35
CA ALA A 173 10.02 6.68 5.55
C ALA A 173 9.01 7.44 6.43
N GLU A 174 8.36 6.76 7.39
CA GLU A 174 7.43 7.39 8.33
C GLU A 174 8.13 8.51 9.13
N MET A 175 9.33 8.23 9.66
CA MET A 175 10.10 9.24 10.43
C MET A 175 10.42 10.46 9.58
N ALA A 176 10.91 10.26 8.36
CA ALA A 176 11.29 11.37 7.47
C ALA A 176 10.07 12.19 7.03
N ILE A 177 8.98 11.54 6.64
CA ILE A 177 7.74 12.20 6.20
C ILE A 177 7.03 12.90 7.37
N GLY A 178 7.05 12.30 8.57
CA GLY A 178 6.45 12.86 9.76
C GLY A 178 7.11 14.15 10.26
N GLN A 179 8.33 14.42 9.81
CA GLN A 179 9.06 15.66 10.13
C GLN A 179 8.75 16.83 9.17
N MET A 180 7.91 16.61 8.14
CA MET A 180 7.55 17.65 7.17
C MET A 180 6.35 18.46 7.65
N PRO A 181 6.52 19.71 8.11
CA PRO A 181 5.45 20.48 8.78
C PRO A 181 4.31 20.88 7.83
N SER A 182 4.59 20.95 6.53
CA SER A 182 3.58 21.28 5.52
C SER A 182 2.72 20.07 5.09
N LEU A 183 2.90 18.90 5.73
CA LEU A 183 2.10 17.72 5.47
C LEU A 183 1.27 17.34 6.69
N ARG A 184 0.01 17.02 6.46
CA ARG A 184 -0.77 16.20 7.38
C ARG A 184 -0.47 14.74 7.05
N ALA A 185 0.62 14.24 7.64
CA ALA A 185 1.10 12.89 7.37
C ALA A 185 0.22 11.83 8.06
N ILE A 186 -0.19 10.81 7.32
CA ILE A 186 -1.04 9.70 7.77
C ILE A 186 -0.36 8.39 7.38
N PHE A 187 0.00 7.58 8.36
CA PHE A 187 0.73 6.33 8.18
C PHE A 187 -0.17 5.15 8.45
N LEU A 188 -0.68 4.49 7.40
CA LEU A 188 -1.50 3.32 7.57
C LEU A 188 -0.61 2.09 7.76
N ARG A 189 -0.73 1.42 8.91
CA ARG A 189 -0.01 0.18 9.23
C ARG A 189 -0.94 -1.03 9.17
N PRO A 190 -1.42 -1.47 7.99
CA PRO A 190 -2.15 -2.70 7.86
C PRO A 190 -1.23 -3.88 8.19
N GLY A 191 -1.79 -4.93 8.78
CA GLY A 191 -1.13 -6.22 8.83
C GLY A 191 -1.15 -6.91 7.45
N PHE A 192 -1.32 -8.24 7.46
CA PHE A 192 -1.47 -8.98 6.21
C PHE A 192 -2.77 -8.59 5.49
N MET A 193 -2.63 -8.05 4.28
CA MET A 193 -3.77 -7.66 3.44
C MET A 193 -4.14 -8.77 2.46
N PHE A 194 -5.44 -8.97 2.27
CA PHE A 194 -5.96 -9.89 1.25
C PHE A 194 -7.12 -9.27 0.48
N ASP A 195 -7.36 -9.80 -0.71
CA ASP A 195 -8.48 -9.40 -1.56
C ASP A 195 -9.24 -10.65 -2.01
N PRO A 196 -10.57 -10.72 -1.84
CA PRO A 196 -11.37 -11.87 -2.27
C PRO A 196 -11.27 -12.18 -3.77
N SER A 197 -10.96 -11.17 -4.59
CA SER A 197 -10.75 -11.35 -6.04
C SER A 197 -9.41 -12.03 -6.39
N ARG A 198 -8.53 -12.23 -5.41
CA ARG A 198 -7.21 -12.88 -5.58
C ARG A 198 -7.11 -14.13 -4.72
N PRO A 199 -7.40 -15.32 -5.28
CA PRO A 199 -7.48 -16.59 -4.53
C PRO A 199 -6.25 -16.86 -3.66
N MET A 200 -5.03 -16.58 -4.17
CA MET A 200 -3.79 -16.79 -3.44
C MET A 200 -3.72 -15.98 -2.14
N SER A 201 -4.11 -14.71 -2.17
CA SER A 201 -4.14 -13.88 -0.96
C SER A 201 -5.15 -14.40 0.06
N MET A 202 -6.25 -14.98 -0.41
CA MET A 202 -7.29 -15.57 0.43
C MET A 202 -6.80 -16.88 1.09
N TYR A 203 -6.10 -17.75 0.36
CA TYR A 203 -5.52 -18.98 0.95
C TYR A 203 -4.45 -18.66 2.01
N MET A 204 -3.62 -17.66 1.77
CA MET A 204 -2.66 -17.19 2.77
C MET A 204 -3.36 -16.62 4.00
N ALA A 205 -4.43 -15.83 3.82
CA ALA A 205 -5.22 -15.30 4.93
C ALA A 205 -5.88 -16.41 5.74
N LEU A 206 -6.38 -17.45 5.09
CA LEU A 206 -6.99 -18.62 5.77
C LEU A 206 -5.93 -19.40 6.56
N GLY A 207 -4.75 -19.62 5.97
CA GLY A 207 -3.64 -20.27 6.67
C GLY A 207 -3.20 -19.48 7.92
N LEU A 208 -3.12 -18.16 7.84
CA LEU A 208 -2.79 -17.32 8.99
C LEU A 208 -3.88 -17.35 10.09
N LYS A 209 -5.15 -17.42 9.71
CA LYS A 209 -6.26 -17.58 10.68
C LYS A 209 -6.16 -18.90 11.45
N THR A 210 -5.85 -20.01 10.77
CA THR A 210 -5.69 -21.33 11.41
C THR A 210 -4.51 -21.34 12.39
N VAL A 211 -3.37 -20.78 12.01
CA VAL A 211 -2.20 -20.64 12.90
C VAL A 211 -2.54 -19.77 14.13
N GLY A 212 -3.27 -18.68 13.94
CA GLY A 212 -3.73 -17.81 15.04
C GLY A 212 -4.68 -18.53 16.01
N SER A 213 -5.59 -19.37 15.50
CA SER A 213 -6.51 -20.14 16.30
C SER A 213 -5.79 -21.24 17.13
N VAL A 214 -4.81 -21.92 16.52
CA VAL A 214 -3.98 -22.93 17.22
C VAL A 214 -3.16 -22.27 18.32
N ASN A 215 -2.55 -21.10 18.06
CA ASN A 215 -1.82 -20.37 19.08
C ASN A 215 -2.70 -19.94 20.26
N SER A 216 -3.94 -19.53 19.99
CA SER A 216 -4.93 -19.22 21.04
C SER A 216 -5.29 -20.42 21.90
N LEU A 217 -5.43 -21.61 21.29
CA LEU A 217 -5.70 -22.87 21.99
C LEU A 217 -4.51 -23.34 22.84
N LEU A 218 -3.27 -22.99 22.45
CA LEU A 218 -2.04 -23.28 23.18
C LEU A 218 -1.68 -22.20 24.23
N GLY A 219 -2.64 -21.38 24.65
CA GLY A 219 -2.46 -20.38 25.69
C GLY A 219 -1.73 -19.11 25.26
N GLY A 220 -1.57 -18.86 23.97
CA GLY A 220 -0.98 -17.61 23.46
C GLY A 220 0.55 -17.48 23.61
N ASN A 221 1.22 -18.50 24.11
CA ASN A 221 2.62 -18.47 24.50
C ASN A 221 3.61 -18.90 23.42
N ALA A 222 3.18 -19.07 22.16
CA ALA A 222 4.11 -19.31 21.06
C ALA A 222 4.90 -18.03 20.77
N PRO A 223 6.21 -17.97 21.12
CA PRO A 223 7.00 -16.72 21.06
C PRO A 223 7.32 -16.24 19.65
N LEU A 224 6.90 -16.96 18.62
CA LEU A 224 7.26 -16.75 17.23
C LEU A 224 6.33 -15.81 16.46
N ILE A 225 5.15 -15.42 17.00
CA ILE A 225 4.18 -14.72 16.20
C ILE A 225 3.39 -13.71 17.05
N SER A 226 3.62 -12.43 16.86
CA SER A 226 2.74 -11.41 17.40
C SER A 226 1.33 -11.60 16.83
N TYR A 227 0.38 -12.07 17.66
CA TYR A 227 -1.02 -12.35 17.29
C TYR A 227 -1.72 -11.17 16.60
N LYS A 228 -1.32 -9.94 16.94
CA LYS A 228 -1.89 -8.72 16.32
C LYS A 228 -1.50 -8.56 14.84
N ALA A 229 -0.28 -8.98 14.46
CA ALA A 229 0.20 -8.89 13.07
C ALA A 229 -0.44 -9.93 12.15
N LEU A 230 -0.97 -11.03 12.72
CA LEU A 230 -1.53 -12.15 11.96
C LEU A 230 -2.99 -12.03 11.59
N LYS A 231 -3.74 -11.07 12.16
CA LYS A 231 -5.15 -10.89 11.78
C LYS A 231 -5.23 -10.29 10.37
N PRO A 232 -5.64 -11.07 9.35
CA PRO A 232 -5.76 -10.54 7.99
C PRO A 232 -6.80 -9.40 7.94
N ILE A 233 -6.54 -8.42 7.07
CA ILE A 233 -7.45 -7.31 6.80
C ILE A 233 -7.71 -7.24 5.29
N THR A 234 -8.94 -6.91 4.87
CA THR A 234 -9.23 -6.78 3.44
C THR A 234 -8.70 -5.46 2.88
N THR A 235 -8.31 -5.48 1.61
CA THR A 235 -7.94 -4.24 0.88
C THR A 235 -9.07 -3.22 0.90
N SER A 236 -10.34 -3.66 0.91
CA SER A 236 -11.51 -2.77 0.98
C SER A 236 -11.56 -1.99 2.31
N VAL A 237 -11.27 -2.64 3.44
CA VAL A 237 -11.23 -1.97 4.75
C VAL A 237 -10.09 -0.95 4.80
N VAL A 238 -8.90 -1.31 4.29
CA VAL A 238 -7.76 -0.36 4.26
C VAL A 238 -8.03 0.81 3.34
N ALA A 239 -8.67 0.58 2.19
CA ALA A 239 -9.03 1.63 1.25
C ALA A 239 -10.08 2.59 1.83
N ALA A 240 -11.13 2.05 2.47
CA ALA A 240 -12.15 2.86 3.15
C ALA A 240 -11.53 3.71 4.27
N ALA A 241 -10.65 3.11 5.09
CA ALA A 241 -9.92 3.86 6.12
C ALA A 241 -9.02 4.95 5.53
N ALA A 242 -8.35 4.68 4.40
CA ALA A 242 -7.51 5.68 3.72
C ALA A 242 -8.34 6.89 3.26
N VAL A 243 -9.47 6.65 2.60
CA VAL A 243 -10.34 7.72 2.09
C VAL A 243 -10.98 8.49 3.26
N GLN A 244 -11.43 7.80 4.31
CA GLN A 244 -11.96 8.44 5.52
C GLN A 244 -10.90 9.30 6.23
N ALA A 245 -9.69 8.78 6.39
CA ALA A 245 -8.59 9.53 7.01
C ALA A 245 -8.19 10.78 6.20
N LEU A 246 -8.36 10.74 4.87
CA LEU A 246 -8.16 11.92 4.02
C LEU A 246 -9.29 12.94 4.21
N ALA A 247 -10.53 12.47 4.37
CA ALA A 247 -11.71 13.32 4.51
C ALA A 247 -11.79 13.99 5.90
N ASP A 248 -11.33 13.31 6.94
CA ASP A 248 -11.31 13.80 8.32
C ASP A 248 -9.99 14.54 8.61
N GLU A 249 -10.08 15.86 8.75
CA GLU A 249 -8.91 16.73 8.99
C GLU A 249 -8.25 16.50 10.36
N THR A 250 -8.93 15.85 11.28
CA THR A 250 -8.39 15.54 12.62
C THR A 250 -7.50 14.31 12.63
N VAL A 251 -7.58 13.47 11.60
CA VAL A 251 -6.80 12.22 11.49
C VAL A 251 -5.40 12.50 10.98
N SER A 252 -4.39 12.16 11.76
CA SER A 252 -2.96 12.26 11.41
C SER A 252 -2.12 11.24 12.16
N GLY A 253 -0.86 11.07 11.75
CA GLY A 253 0.10 10.16 12.40
C GLY A 253 -0.15 8.70 12.06
N VAL A 254 0.22 7.81 12.98
CA VAL A 254 0.17 6.36 12.79
C VAL A 254 -1.23 5.82 13.06
N ILE A 255 -1.78 5.12 12.07
CA ILE A 255 -3.07 4.43 12.13
C ILE A 255 -2.80 2.93 12.13
N ASP A 256 -2.94 2.30 13.27
CA ASP A 256 -2.78 0.87 13.43
C ASP A 256 -3.97 0.08 12.85
N ARG A 257 -3.87 -1.25 12.88
CA ARG A 257 -4.91 -2.11 12.32
C ARG A 257 -6.28 -1.92 12.97
N GLU A 258 -6.35 -1.69 14.28
CA GLU A 258 -7.62 -1.55 15.01
C GLU A 258 -8.28 -0.22 14.62
N SER A 259 -7.50 0.84 14.57
CA SER A 259 -7.93 2.17 14.10
C SER A 259 -8.35 2.17 12.63
N LEU A 260 -7.67 1.39 11.76
CA LEU A 260 -8.10 1.20 10.37
C LEU A 260 -9.52 0.60 10.27
N VAL A 261 -9.83 -0.42 11.08
CA VAL A 261 -11.16 -1.02 11.10
C VAL A 261 -12.21 -0.04 11.61
N LYS A 262 -11.87 0.77 12.62
CA LYS A 262 -12.77 1.81 13.15
C LYS A 262 -13.07 2.87 12.09
N LEU A 263 -12.06 3.45 11.46
CA LEU A 263 -12.22 4.44 10.39
C LEU A 263 -13.06 3.90 9.21
N ALA A 264 -12.81 2.66 8.79
CA ALA A 264 -13.61 2.04 7.72
C ALA A 264 -15.09 1.86 8.11
N THR A 265 -15.38 1.59 9.40
CA THR A 265 -16.75 1.49 9.90
C THR A 265 -17.45 2.85 9.93
N GLU A 266 -16.72 3.90 10.28
CA GLU A 266 -17.20 5.29 10.25
C GLU A 266 -17.53 5.73 8.82
N ALA A 267 -16.65 5.42 7.86
CA ALA A 267 -16.89 5.66 6.43
C ALA A 267 -18.21 5.05 5.94
N SER A 268 -18.53 3.81 6.38
CA SER A 268 -19.75 3.11 5.98
C SER A 268 -21.04 3.71 6.56
N ARG A 269 -20.95 4.53 7.60
CA ARG A 269 -22.10 5.20 8.22
C ARG A 269 -22.41 6.56 7.61
N SER A 270 -21.42 7.12 6.89
CA SER A 270 -21.49 8.46 6.29
C SER A 270 -21.94 8.43 4.82
N THR A 271 -22.12 7.23 4.26
CA THR A 271 -22.61 6.94 2.90
C THR A 271 -24.07 6.50 2.96
#